data_a5490939afbd7f3c7e8f7dbea8639744
#
_entry.id   a5490939afbd7f3c7e8f7dbea8639744
#
_cell.length_a   1.000
_cell.length_b   1.000
_cell.length_c   1.000
_cell.angle_alpha   90.00
_cell.angle_beta   90.00
_cell.angle_gamma   90.00
#
_symmetry.space_group_name_H-M   'P 1'
#
loop_
_entity.id
_entity.type
_entity.pdbx_description
1 polymer ?
#
loop_
_entity_poly.entity_id
_entity_poly.type
_entity_poly.pdbx_seq_one_letter_code
_entity_poly.pdbx_strand_id
1 'polypeptide(L)'
;MRSRLALAAVLAGAISFVGAGPGAGATPAPATQCAPTANFAAAKTPVAFWSTEARCAIVPAGPAGIFGPENFGNKFPGEAAVYMGIVHVAIYDAAVAVGGGYRPYTTTPTAPANTSPEAAVATATYATLTGLQPQLGASQTILDEDYSAYLGAIPDGRAKSNGVAVGQQVAQAVLALRANDGRGCSIMLPDLGPPTPGPGVWQPNQTGPVLGLCLPAMRTLALRSASQFRPDGPNALTGRAYADDVGQVESLGRLDSTTRSPAQTNQALFWTDHDIRQWNDGMLGLAHDRGLDLVQSARMLAMAHVAGGDAMIACFDAKYHYWFWRPYQAIPLADTDDNPDTAADTTWQPLGATPNFPEYPSAHACHSTAVVEALDGFFGGDKVRLTLTGRAPGLPNAARVRTYRRLHDVVKDVDWARVLVGFHFRNSDLEGSTLGRKVGRYVADHYFQPVG
;
A
#
# COMPACT_ATOMS: atom_id res chain seq x y z
N MET A 1 -52.89 -9.61 -35.97
CA MET A 1 -51.58 -10.00 -36.56
C MET A 1 -50.61 -10.17 -35.43
N ARG A 2 -50.18 -11.43 -35.20
CA ARG A 2 -49.38 -11.80 -34.05
C ARG A 2 -47.90 -11.77 -34.45
N SER A 3 -47.05 -11.01 -33.74
CA SER A 3 -45.59 -11.02 -33.94
C SER A 3 -44.96 -11.85 -32.86
N ARG A 4 -44.14 -12.86 -33.25
CA ARG A 4 -43.46 -13.82 -32.38
C ARG A 4 -42.09 -13.29 -31.99
N LEU A 5 -41.79 -13.20 -30.67
CA LEU A 5 -40.45 -13.02 -30.14
C LEU A 5 -39.72 -14.39 -30.24
N ALA A 6 -38.53 -14.38 -30.81
CA ALA A 6 -37.60 -15.52 -30.79
C ALA A 6 -36.61 -15.34 -29.61
N LEU A 7 -36.58 -16.35 -28.76
CA LEU A 7 -35.65 -16.47 -27.61
C LEU A 7 -34.39 -17.21 -28.12
N ALA A 8 -33.22 -16.61 -28.05
CA ALA A 8 -31.95 -17.27 -28.36
C ALA A 8 -31.37 -17.90 -27.07
N ALA A 9 -31.27 -19.20 -27.06
CA ALA A 9 -30.61 -19.96 -26.01
C ALA A 9 -29.09 -20.02 -26.28
N VAL A 10 -28.29 -19.62 -25.30
CA VAL A 10 -26.82 -19.78 -25.32
C VAL A 10 -26.48 -21.15 -24.69
N LEU A 11 -25.91 -22.05 -25.49
CA LEU A 11 -25.34 -23.32 -25.02
C LEU A 11 -24.00 -23.06 -24.31
N ALA A 12 -23.91 -23.48 -23.08
CA ALA A 12 -22.65 -23.61 -22.36
C ALA A 12 -21.95 -24.91 -22.76
N GLY A 13 -20.83 -24.84 -23.47
CA GLY A 13 -19.99 -25.96 -23.80
C GLY A 13 -19.01 -26.25 -22.65
N ALA A 14 -19.14 -27.45 -22.04
CA ALA A 14 -18.17 -28.00 -21.11
C ALA A 14 -16.94 -28.52 -21.86
N ILE A 15 -15.76 -27.99 -21.60
CA ILE A 15 -14.49 -28.54 -22.10
C ILE A 15 -13.86 -29.39 -20.99
N SER A 16 -13.85 -30.72 -21.23
CA SER A 16 -13.13 -31.69 -20.40
C SER A 16 -11.63 -31.63 -20.73
N PHE A 17 -10.77 -31.35 -19.76
CA PHE A 17 -9.33 -31.54 -19.91
C PHE A 17 -8.92 -32.94 -19.43
N VAL A 18 -8.35 -33.70 -20.34
CA VAL A 18 -7.66 -34.96 -20.10
C VAL A 18 -6.26 -34.65 -19.52
N GLY A 19 -5.88 -35.39 -18.50
CA GLY A 19 -4.67 -35.19 -17.73
C GLY A 19 -3.37 -35.52 -18.46
N ALA A 20 -2.31 -34.81 -18.09
CA ALA A 20 -0.92 -35.19 -18.31
C ALA A 20 -0.20 -35.26 -16.95
N GLY A 21 0.60 -36.28 -16.77
CA GLY A 21 1.18 -36.76 -15.53
C GLY A 21 2.33 -35.89 -14.94
N PRO A 22 2.97 -36.32 -13.85
CA PRO A 22 3.62 -35.44 -12.90
C PRO A 22 5.06 -35.12 -13.28
N GLY A 23 5.31 -33.85 -13.56
CA GLY A 23 6.64 -33.25 -13.47
C GLY A 23 6.78 -32.57 -12.12
N ALA A 24 7.72 -33.02 -11.28
CA ALA A 24 8.00 -32.45 -9.97
C ALA A 24 8.67 -31.08 -10.12
N GLY A 25 7.86 -30.04 -10.24
CA GLY A 25 8.26 -28.65 -10.06
C GLY A 25 7.79 -28.22 -8.66
N ALA A 26 8.69 -27.71 -7.85
CA ALA A 26 8.35 -27.17 -6.53
C ALA A 26 7.23 -26.13 -6.68
N THR A 27 6.04 -26.47 -6.20
CA THR A 27 4.94 -25.53 -6.07
C THR A 27 5.41 -24.38 -5.15
N PRO A 28 5.32 -23.13 -5.60
CA PRO A 28 5.51 -22.03 -4.68
C PRO A 28 4.51 -22.21 -3.54
N ALA A 29 4.98 -22.08 -2.30
CA ALA A 29 4.14 -22.12 -1.13
C ALA A 29 2.89 -21.25 -1.36
N PRO A 30 1.69 -21.73 -1.00
CA PRO A 30 0.50 -20.93 -1.15
C PRO A 30 0.73 -19.62 -0.39
N ALA A 31 0.57 -18.52 -1.11
CA ALA A 31 0.60 -17.20 -0.52
C ALA A 31 -0.34 -17.22 0.69
N THR A 32 0.20 -16.86 1.82
CA THR A 32 -0.50 -16.78 3.09
C THR A 32 -1.87 -16.16 2.89
N GLN A 33 -2.88 -17.00 2.86
CA GLN A 33 -4.25 -16.55 2.96
C GLN A 33 -4.36 -15.86 4.32
N CYS A 34 -5.11 -14.78 4.37
CA CYS A 34 -5.64 -14.28 5.62
C CYS A 34 -6.66 -15.34 6.10
N ALA A 35 -6.21 -16.42 6.60
CA ALA A 35 -6.98 -17.44 7.25
C ALA A 35 -6.37 -17.62 8.63
N PRO A 36 -7.17 -17.75 9.68
CA PRO A 36 -6.67 -18.16 10.98
C PRO A 36 -5.99 -19.50 10.78
N THR A 37 -4.70 -19.49 10.62
CA THR A 37 -3.97 -20.73 10.58
C THR A 37 -3.46 -20.98 11.98
N ALA A 38 -3.98 -22.01 12.58
CA ALA A 38 -3.45 -22.64 13.78
C ALA A 38 -1.97 -23.06 13.65
N ASN A 39 -1.23 -22.45 12.76
CA ASN A 39 0.16 -22.75 12.50
C ASN A 39 1.07 -21.61 12.97
N PHE A 40 0.96 -21.26 14.28
CA PHE A 40 1.86 -20.34 14.95
C PHE A 40 3.34 -20.75 14.81
N ALA A 41 3.62 -22.04 14.58
CA ALA A 41 4.94 -22.56 14.33
C ALA A 41 5.54 -22.17 12.97
N ALA A 42 4.72 -21.80 12.00
CA ALA A 42 5.19 -21.34 10.69
C ALA A 42 5.52 -19.84 10.68
N ALA A 43 4.96 -19.06 11.59
CA ALA A 43 5.32 -17.68 11.80
C ALA A 43 6.56 -17.61 12.69
N LYS A 44 7.73 -17.55 12.07
CA LYS A 44 9.03 -17.66 12.74
C LYS A 44 9.32 -16.58 13.77
N THR A 45 8.54 -15.51 13.83
CA THR A 45 8.66 -14.45 14.84
C THR A 45 7.29 -13.84 15.16
N PRO A 46 7.05 -13.33 16.39
CA PRO A 46 5.79 -12.64 16.72
C PRO A 46 5.53 -11.43 15.80
N VAL A 47 6.57 -10.73 15.37
CA VAL A 47 6.46 -9.60 14.44
C VAL A 47 5.91 -10.05 13.09
N ALA A 48 6.39 -11.16 12.54
CA ALA A 48 5.93 -11.65 11.24
C ALA A 48 4.45 -12.08 11.29
N PHE A 49 4.05 -12.79 12.34
CA PHE A 49 2.66 -13.20 12.53
C PHE A 49 1.74 -11.98 12.64
N TRP A 50 2.01 -11.08 13.59
CA TRP A 50 1.14 -9.96 13.88
C TRP A 50 1.17 -8.85 12.81
N SER A 51 2.26 -8.72 12.06
CA SER A 51 2.28 -7.89 10.84
C SER A 51 1.39 -8.48 9.74
N THR A 52 1.33 -9.80 9.60
CA THR A 52 0.42 -10.47 8.66
C THR A 52 -1.03 -10.26 9.09
N GLU A 53 -1.36 -10.46 10.38
CA GLU A 53 -2.69 -10.20 10.92
C GLU A 53 -3.12 -8.74 10.74
N ALA A 54 -2.23 -7.78 11.00
CA ALA A 54 -2.49 -6.37 10.77
C ALA A 54 -2.81 -6.10 9.29
N ARG A 55 -2.02 -6.66 8.37
CA ARG A 55 -2.29 -6.55 6.94
C ARG A 55 -3.66 -7.14 6.59
N CYS A 56 -4.01 -8.31 7.13
CA CYS A 56 -5.29 -8.94 6.89
C CYS A 56 -6.46 -8.09 7.41
N ALA A 57 -6.34 -7.54 8.61
CA ALA A 57 -7.37 -6.69 9.19
C ALA A 57 -7.55 -5.34 8.47
N ILE A 58 -6.57 -4.90 7.67
CA ILE A 58 -6.56 -3.59 7.02
C ILE A 58 -6.81 -3.69 5.51
N VAL A 59 -6.16 -4.65 4.83
CA VAL A 59 -6.13 -4.77 3.37
C VAL A 59 -7.11 -5.84 2.89
N PRO A 60 -7.84 -5.62 1.78
CA PRO A 60 -8.74 -6.63 1.21
C PRO A 60 -8.03 -7.93 0.85
N ALA A 61 -8.68 -9.06 1.07
CA ALA A 61 -8.11 -10.40 0.83
C ALA A 61 -8.01 -10.77 -0.67
N GLY A 62 -8.90 -10.27 -1.50
CA GLY A 62 -9.04 -10.70 -2.90
C GLY A 62 -8.12 -10.01 -3.89
N PRO A 63 -7.79 -10.67 -5.02
CA PRO A 63 -7.11 -10.03 -6.13
C PRO A 63 -8.04 -9.15 -6.97
N ALA A 64 -9.34 -9.31 -6.85
CA ALA A 64 -10.35 -8.70 -7.69
C ALA A 64 -10.98 -7.50 -7.00
N GLY A 65 -10.36 -6.37 -7.12
CA GLY A 65 -10.97 -5.13 -6.73
C GLY A 65 -10.55 -4.61 -5.35
N ILE A 66 -10.84 -3.36 -5.17
CA ILE A 66 -10.50 -2.56 -3.99
C ILE A 66 -11.27 -3.07 -2.75
N PHE A 67 -12.32 -3.85 -2.97
CA PHE A 67 -13.22 -4.36 -1.93
C PHE A 67 -13.48 -5.85 -2.19
N GLY A 68 -12.67 -6.73 -1.58
CA GLY A 68 -12.97 -8.17 -1.57
C GLY A 68 -14.20 -8.46 -0.72
N PRO A 69 -14.98 -9.51 -1.05
CA PRO A 69 -15.97 -10.04 -0.14
C PRO A 69 -15.27 -10.67 1.05
N GLU A 70 -15.82 -10.56 2.22
CA GLU A 70 -15.49 -11.31 3.43
C GLU A 70 -14.47 -10.68 4.38
N ASN A 71 -14.97 -10.33 5.54
CA ASN A 71 -14.36 -10.28 6.90
C ASN A 71 -12.94 -9.69 7.08
N PHE A 72 -12.33 -9.16 6.05
CA PHE A 72 -11.03 -8.49 6.08
C PHE A 72 -11.22 -6.99 5.93
N GLY A 73 -10.16 -6.25 6.21
CA GLY A 73 -10.13 -4.82 6.01
C GLY A 73 -10.49 -4.44 4.58
N ASN A 74 -11.04 -3.26 4.42
CA ASN A 74 -11.50 -2.75 3.13
C ASN A 74 -10.79 -1.47 2.71
N LYS A 75 -9.63 -1.18 3.30
CA LYS A 75 -8.92 0.06 3.04
C LYS A 75 -8.23 0.04 1.69
N PHE A 76 -8.47 1.08 0.87
CA PHE A 76 -7.69 1.27 -0.33
C PHE A 76 -6.23 1.64 0.04
N PRO A 77 -5.25 1.50 -0.88
CA PRO A 77 -3.82 1.63 -0.56
C PRO A 77 -3.44 2.87 0.23
N GLY A 78 -4.00 4.04 -0.10
CA GLY A 78 -3.68 5.29 0.59
C GLY A 78 -4.00 5.26 2.08
N GLU A 79 -5.21 4.82 2.44
CA GLU A 79 -5.60 4.69 3.84
C GLU A 79 -4.89 3.50 4.51
N ALA A 80 -4.78 2.36 3.82
CA ALA A 80 -4.13 1.17 4.35
C ALA A 80 -2.68 1.46 4.81
N ALA A 81 -1.92 2.28 4.06
CA ALA A 81 -0.58 2.69 4.45
C ALA A 81 -0.54 3.39 5.81
N VAL A 82 -1.48 4.30 6.07
CA VAL A 82 -1.57 5.02 7.36
C VAL A 82 -1.91 4.07 8.50
N TYR A 83 -2.89 3.18 8.31
CA TYR A 83 -3.27 2.20 9.33
C TYR A 83 -2.13 1.22 9.64
N MET A 84 -1.42 0.72 8.61
CA MET A 84 -0.24 -0.12 8.79
C MET A 84 0.85 0.63 9.57
N GLY A 85 1.10 1.89 9.26
CA GLY A 85 2.03 2.73 10.02
C GLY A 85 1.68 2.79 11.52
N ILE A 86 0.41 3.03 11.86
CA ILE A 86 -0.06 3.08 13.25
C ILE A 86 0.16 1.75 13.97
N VAL A 87 -0.22 0.64 13.34
CA VAL A 87 -0.08 -0.68 13.96
C VAL A 87 1.39 -1.08 14.12
N HIS A 88 2.24 -0.77 13.11
CA HIS A 88 3.66 -1.09 13.21
C HIS A 88 4.42 -0.24 14.22
N VAL A 89 3.95 0.96 14.54
CA VAL A 89 4.44 1.72 15.72
C VAL A 89 4.17 0.95 17.00
N ALA A 90 2.97 0.35 17.16
CA ALA A 90 2.65 -0.44 18.36
C ALA A 90 3.49 -1.72 18.44
N ILE A 91 3.69 -2.42 17.32
CA ILE A 91 4.59 -3.59 17.22
C ILE A 91 6.01 -3.20 17.63
N TYR A 92 6.51 -2.09 17.11
CA TYR A 92 7.86 -1.60 17.39
C TYR A 92 8.04 -1.21 18.84
N ASP A 93 7.13 -0.40 19.40
CA ASP A 93 7.23 0.05 20.79
C ASP A 93 7.15 -1.14 21.77
N ALA A 94 6.31 -2.16 21.48
CA ALA A 94 6.27 -3.37 22.26
C ALA A 94 7.58 -4.18 22.19
N ALA A 95 8.16 -4.29 20.99
CA ALA A 95 9.44 -4.97 20.81
C ALA A 95 10.59 -4.23 21.52
N VAL A 96 10.63 -2.91 21.42
CA VAL A 96 11.65 -2.07 22.08
C VAL A 96 11.48 -2.06 23.61
N ALA A 97 10.23 -2.06 24.11
CA ALA A 97 9.98 -2.15 25.56
C ALA A 97 10.61 -3.39 26.19
N VAL A 98 10.62 -4.51 25.45
CA VAL A 98 11.19 -5.80 25.94
C VAL A 98 12.66 -5.93 25.58
N GLY A 99 13.04 -5.60 24.34
CA GLY A 99 14.39 -5.85 23.81
C GLY A 99 15.36 -4.68 23.92
N GLY A 100 14.87 -3.45 24.14
CA GLY A 100 15.68 -2.24 24.26
C GLY A 100 16.40 -1.84 22.97
N GLY A 101 17.48 -1.08 23.12
CA GLY A 101 18.43 -0.73 22.05
C GLY A 101 18.06 0.48 21.19
N TYR A 102 16.79 0.87 21.14
CA TYR A 102 16.30 1.98 20.30
C TYR A 102 15.34 2.88 21.06
N ARG A 103 15.23 4.13 20.61
CA ARG A 103 14.25 5.10 21.13
C ARG A 103 12.86 4.68 20.73
N PRO A 104 11.90 4.61 21.67
CA PRO A 104 10.51 4.33 21.33
C PRO A 104 9.93 5.45 20.48
N TYR A 105 8.89 5.13 19.73
CA TYR A 105 8.14 6.13 18.96
C TYR A 105 7.17 6.90 19.87
N THR A 106 6.50 6.20 20.80
CA THR A 106 5.72 6.81 21.89
C THR A 106 6.49 6.69 23.21
N THR A 107 5.82 6.88 24.33
CA THR A 107 6.36 6.54 25.65
C THR A 107 6.20 5.04 25.89
N THR A 108 7.30 4.29 26.02
CA THR A 108 7.24 2.88 26.35
C THR A 108 7.17 2.64 27.85
N PRO A 109 6.35 1.68 28.27
CA PRO A 109 6.42 1.18 29.65
C PRO A 109 7.77 0.49 29.88
N THR A 110 8.27 0.54 31.10
CA THR A 110 9.39 -0.29 31.51
C THR A 110 8.90 -1.74 31.63
N ALA A 111 9.41 -2.61 30.76
CA ALA A 111 9.08 -4.03 30.82
C ALA A 111 9.79 -4.68 32.03
N PRO A 112 9.09 -5.41 32.90
CA PRO A 112 9.74 -6.21 33.93
C PRO A 112 10.70 -7.24 33.34
N ALA A 113 11.69 -7.66 34.12
CA ALA A 113 12.55 -8.76 33.72
C ALA A 113 11.71 -10.02 33.39
N ASN A 114 12.13 -10.80 32.39
CA ASN A 114 11.44 -12.00 31.92
C ASN A 114 10.02 -11.72 31.35
N THR A 115 9.80 -10.55 30.74
CA THR A 115 8.58 -10.28 29.99
C THR A 115 8.58 -11.09 28.68
N SER A 116 7.46 -11.77 28.34
CA SER A 116 7.31 -12.46 27.04
C SER A 116 7.18 -11.44 25.92
N PRO A 117 8.13 -11.41 24.95
CA PRO A 117 8.03 -10.55 23.78
C PRO A 117 6.87 -10.96 22.88
N GLU A 118 6.52 -12.25 22.80
CA GLU A 118 5.41 -12.77 22.04
C GLU A 118 4.08 -12.20 22.55
N ALA A 119 3.87 -12.24 23.88
CA ALA A 119 2.67 -11.70 24.47
C ALA A 119 2.60 -10.17 24.37
N ALA A 120 3.73 -9.47 24.47
CA ALA A 120 3.79 -8.02 24.34
C ALA A 120 3.42 -7.55 22.93
N VAL A 121 4.05 -8.11 21.89
CA VAL A 121 3.77 -7.78 20.49
C VAL A 121 2.35 -8.18 20.12
N ALA A 122 1.90 -9.38 20.49
CA ALA A 122 0.54 -9.85 20.24
C ALA A 122 -0.50 -8.90 20.81
N THR A 123 -0.37 -8.56 22.09
CA THR A 123 -1.34 -7.70 22.77
C THR A 123 -1.31 -6.27 22.25
N ALA A 124 -0.13 -5.71 21.98
CA ALA A 124 -0.02 -4.36 21.40
C ALA A 124 -0.71 -4.29 20.05
N THR A 125 -0.48 -5.28 19.18
CA THR A 125 -1.09 -5.32 17.84
C THR A 125 -2.61 -5.51 17.92
N TYR A 126 -3.05 -6.53 18.66
CA TYR A 126 -4.47 -6.84 18.84
C TYR A 126 -5.25 -5.65 19.41
N ALA A 127 -4.77 -5.08 20.53
CA ALA A 127 -5.46 -3.95 21.17
C ALA A 127 -5.45 -2.69 20.29
N THR A 128 -4.39 -2.46 19.52
CA THR A 128 -4.35 -1.35 18.54
C THR A 128 -5.36 -1.58 17.43
N LEU A 129 -5.41 -2.76 16.82
CA LEU A 129 -6.38 -3.10 15.77
C LEU A 129 -7.82 -2.97 16.28
N THR A 130 -8.12 -3.50 17.47
CA THR A 130 -9.44 -3.36 18.11
C THR A 130 -9.82 -1.89 18.33
N GLY A 131 -8.87 -1.06 18.78
CA GLY A 131 -9.09 0.37 18.95
C GLY A 131 -9.27 1.14 17.64
N LEU A 132 -8.82 0.58 16.50
CA LEU A 132 -9.01 1.13 15.17
C LEU A 132 -10.31 0.66 14.50
N GLN A 133 -11.00 -0.34 15.03
CA GLN A 133 -12.37 -0.65 14.66
C GLN A 133 -13.28 0.55 15.06
N PRO A 134 -14.32 0.87 14.43
CA PRO A 134 -15.04 0.32 13.29
C PRO A 134 -14.52 0.84 11.93
N GLN A 135 -13.42 1.58 11.87
CA GLN A 135 -12.94 2.14 10.60
C GLN A 135 -12.33 1.10 9.65
N LEU A 136 -11.85 -0.03 10.17
CA LEU A 136 -11.19 -1.05 9.36
C LEU A 136 -12.15 -1.92 8.54
N GLY A 137 -13.36 -2.15 9.04
CA GLY A 137 -14.33 -3.06 8.43
C GLY A 137 -13.96 -4.55 8.54
N ALA A 138 -12.95 -4.88 9.37
CA ALA A 138 -12.54 -6.26 9.63
C ALA A 138 -13.48 -6.95 10.64
N SER A 139 -13.42 -8.29 10.70
CA SER A 139 -14.15 -9.06 11.71
C SER A 139 -13.45 -9.01 13.06
N GLN A 140 -14.08 -8.38 14.05
CA GLN A 140 -13.57 -8.42 15.42
C GLN A 140 -13.53 -9.85 15.96
N THR A 141 -14.51 -10.69 15.61
CA THR A 141 -14.57 -12.10 16.07
C THR A 141 -13.34 -12.89 15.62
N ILE A 142 -12.92 -12.75 14.35
CA ILE A 142 -11.71 -13.44 13.85
C ILE A 142 -10.47 -12.95 14.59
N LEU A 143 -10.35 -11.64 14.78
CA LEU A 143 -9.23 -11.05 15.49
C LEU A 143 -9.16 -11.53 16.95
N ASP A 144 -10.31 -11.68 17.64
CA ASP A 144 -10.42 -12.18 19.00
C ASP A 144 -10.02 -13.67 19.08
N GLU A 145 -10.47 -14.48 18.11
CA GLU A 145 -10.13 -15.90 18.02
C GLU A 145 -8.63 -16.09 17.79
N ASP A 146 -8.02 -15.36 16.86
CA ASP A 146 -6.58 -15.44 16.55
C ASP A 146 -5.74 -14.97 17.75
N TYR A 147 -6.14 -13.89 18.42
CA TYR A 147 -5.44 -13.42 19.61
C TYR A 147 -5.53 -14.42 20.76
N SER A 148 -6.72 -14.97 21.02
CA SER A 148 -6.93 -15.98 22.05
C SER A 148 -6.12 -17.25 21.81
N ALA A 149 -6.12 -17.73 20.56
CA ALA A 149 -5.36 -18.91 20.16
C ALA A 149 -3.85 -18.66 20.26
N TYR A 150 -3.37 -17.49 19.83
CA TYR A 150 -1.95 -17.11 19.92
C TYR A 150 -1.48 -17.06 21.39
N LEU A 151 -2.22 -16.37 22.26
CA LEU A 151 -1.91 -16.31 23.68
C LEU A 151 -2.01 -17.68 24.35
N GLY A 152 -2.96 -18.52 23.95
CA GLY A 152 -3.11 -19.88 24.45
C GLY A 152 -1.87 -20.76 24.19
N ALA A 153 -1.12 -20.49 23.14
CA ALA A 153 0.13 -21.19 22.83
C ALA A 153 1.34 -20.73 23.66
N ILE A 154 1.25 -19.60 24.35
CA ILE A 154 2.32 -19.10 25.25
C ILE A 154 2.09 -19.69 26.65
N PRO A 155 3.13 -20.31 27.28
CA PRO A 155 3.00 -20.85 28.63
C PRO A 155 2.49 -19.82 29.64
N ASP A 156 1.57 -20.24 30.50
CA ASP A 156 1.06 -19.39 31.56
C ASP A 156 2.13 -19.02 32.58
N GLY A 157 2.05 -17.82 33.13
CA GLY A 157 2.97 -17.34 34.14
C GLY A 157 3.23 -15.84 34.07
N ARG A 158 4.14 -15.39 34.94
CA ARG A 158 4.48 -13.95 35.03
C ARG A 158 4.98 -13.36 33.71
N ALA A 159 5.77 -14.13 32.96
CA ALA A 159 6.29 -13.64 31.68
C ALA A 159 5.17 -13.25 30.71
N LYS A 160 4.19 -14.12 30.53
CA LYS A 160 3.00 -13.87 29.72
C LYS A 160 2.18 -12.70 30.25
N SER A 161 1.90 -12.68 31.57
CA SER A 161 1.11 -11.60 32.17
C SER A 161 1.81 -10.24 32.05
N ASN A 162 3.13 -10.18 32.22
CA ASN A 162 3.92 -8.98 31.99
C ASN A 162 3.84 -8.51 30.53
N GLY A 163 3.97 -9.45 29.58
CA GLY A 163 3.85 -9.15 28.15
C GLY A 163 2.50 -8.57 27.79
N VAL A 164 1.41 -9.17 28.28
CA VAL A 164 0.05 -8.63 28.09
C VAL A 164 -0.07 -7.21 28.66
N ALA A 165 0.43 -6.97 29.87
CA ALA A 165 0.37 -5.64 30.48
C ALA A 165 1.17 -4.58 29.71
N VAL A 166 2.37 -4.93 29.24
CA VAL A 166 3.21 -4.06 28.39
C VAL A 166 2.50 -3.75 27.06
N GLY A 167 1.97 -4.78 26.39
CA GLY A 167 1.26 -4.61 25.13
C GLY A 167 0.02 -3.72 25.25
N GLN A 168 -0.75 -3.85 26.33
CA GLN A 168 -1.90 -2.99 26.60
C GLN A 168 -1.50 -1.52 26.79
N GLN A 169 -0.44 -1.26 27.55
CA GLN A 169 0.07 0.12 27.77
C GLN A 169 0.57 0.75 26.48
N VAL A 170 1.30 -0.01 25.66
CA VAL A 170 1.76 0.44 24.33
C VAL A 170 0.57 0.80 23.44
N ALA A 171 -0.41 -0.09 23.32
CA ALA A 171 -1.59 0.16 22.50
C ALA A 171 -2.36 1.41 22.97
N GLN A 172 -2.53 1.59 24.29
CA GLN A 172 -3.15 2.79 24.84
C GLN A 172 -2.39 4.06 24.47
N ALA A 173 -1.06 4.05 24.56
CA ALA A 173 -0.23 5.20 24.18
C ALA A 173 -0.35 5.55 22.69
N VAL A 174 -0.30 4.54 21.83
CA VAL A 174 -0.44 4.72 20.37
C VAL A 174 -1.84 5.24 20.01
N LEU A 175 -2.90 4.65 20.56
CA LEU A 175 -4.27 5.07 20.31
C LEU A 175 -4.54 6.48 20.84
N ALA A 176 -4.02 6.83 22.03
CA ALA A 176 -4.11 8.18 22.57
C ALA A 176 -3.37 9.19 21.69
N LEU A 177 -2.16 8.86 21.22
CA LEU A 177 -1.42 9.70 20.28
C LEU A 177 -2.20 9.90 18.97
N ARG A 178 -2.95 8.91 18.52
CA ARG A 178 -3.73 8.95 17.27
C ARG A 178 -5.19 9.30 17.46
N ALA A 179 -5.61 9.72 18.67
CA ALA A 179 -6.95 10.23 18.88
C ALA A 179 -7.20 11.50 18.06
N ASN A 180 -8.38 11.59 17.45
CA ASN A 180 -8.79 12.75 16.63
C ASN A 180 -7.77 13.13 15.53
N ASP A 181 -7.19 12.16 14.88
CA ASP A 181 -6.15 12.36 13.86
C ASP A 181 -6.69 12.51 12.43
N GLY A 182 -8.00 12.66 12.25
CA GLY A 182 -8.64 12.87 10.96
C GLY A 182 -9.06 11.60 10.21
N ARG A 183 -8.75 10.39 10.71
CA ARG A 183 -9.09 9.12 10.03
C ARG A 183 -10.58 8.87 9.87
N GLY A 184 -11.39 9.33 10.78
CA GLY A 184 -12.86 9.18 10.75
C GLY A 184 -13.58 10.38 10.16
N CYS A 185 -12.95 11.14 9.28
CA CYS A 185 -13.55 12.34 8.71
C CYS A 185 -14.78 12.02 7.85
N SER A 186 -15.70 12.99 7.76
CA SER A 186 -16.88 12.93 6.89
C SER A 186 -16.77 13.90 5.72
N ILE A 187 -15.54 14.17 5.25
CA ILE A 187 -15.28 15.10 4.14
C ILE A 187 -15.87 14.52 2.86
N MET A 188 -16.70 15.33 2.19
CA MET A 188 -17.23 15.06 0.87
C MET A 188 -16.43 15.84 -0.19
N LEU A 189 -16.53 15.42 -1.45
CA LEU A 189 -15.78 16.07 -2.54
C LEU A 189 -15.99 17.60 -2.62
N PRO A 190 -17.22 18.13 -2.49
CA PRO A 190 -17.44 19.57 -2.48
C PRO A 190 -16.73 20.32 -1.34
N ASP A 191 -16.50 19.67 -0.21
CA ASP A 191 -15.87 20.31 0.96
C ASP A 191 -14.39 20.61 0.72
N LEU A 192 -13.77 19.91 -0.24
CA LEU A 192 -12.38 20.16 -0.63
C LEU A 192 -12.23 21.32 -1.62
N GLY A 193 -13.35 21.96 -2.03
CA GLY A 193 -13.35 23.11 -2.94
C GLY A 193 -12.78 22.76 -4.33
N PRO A 194 -13.37 21.77 -5.05
CA PRO A 194 -12.88 21.43 -6.38
C PRO A 194 -12.93 22.65 -7.30
N PRO A 195 -11.91 22.86 -8.16
CA PRO A 195 -11.93 23.95 -9.10
C PRO A 195 -13.04 23.75 -10.15
N THR A 196 -13.41 24.83 -10.83
CA THR A 196 -14.35 24.75 -11.96
C THR A 196 -13.84 23.77 -13.02
N PRO A 197 -14.69 22.86 -13.52
CA PRO A 197 -14.30 21.94 -14.58
C PRO A 197 -13.73 22.65 -15.81
N GLY A 198 -12.64 22.13 -16.35
CA GLY A 198 -11.96 22.68 -17.51
C GLY A 198 -10.68 21.89 -17.85
N PRO A 199 -9.95 22.31 -18.89
CA PRO A 199 -8.68 21.68 -19.23
C PRO A 199 -7.72 21.64 -18.03
N GLY A 200 -7.04 20.53 -17.85
CA GLY A 200 -6.13 20.32 -16.72
C GLY A 200 -6.80 19.91 -15.42
N VAL A 201 -8.14 20.06 -15.29
CA VAL A 201 -8.86 19.80 -14.03
C VAL A 201 -9.48 18.42 -14.01
N TRP A 202 -9.08 17.61 -13.03
CA TRP A 202 -9.62 16.28 -12.81
C TRP A 202 -11.12 16.31 -12.48
N GLN A 203 -11.85 15.39 -13.09
CA GLN A 203 -13.26 15.12 -12.79
C GLN A 203 -13.41 13.66 -12.36
N PRO A 204 -14.30 13.35 -11.39
CA PRO A 204 -14.56 11.98 -10.97
C PRO A 204 -14.95 11.08 -12.15
N ASN A 205 -14.33 9.90 -12.23
CA ASN A 205 -14.83 8.86 -13.12
C ASN A 205 -16.09 8.23 -12.50
N GLN A 206 -17.03 7.79 -13.30
CA GLN A 206 -18.31 7.22 -12.84
C GLN A 206 -18.17 5.75 -12.35
N THR A 207 -16.94 5.28 -12.06
CA THR A 207 -16.65 3.86 -11.80
C THR A 207 -16.71 3.47 -10.32
N GLY A 208 -16.94 4.42 -9.41
CA GLY A 208 -17.00 4.16 -7.97
C GLY A 208 -16.84 5.41 -7.12
N PRO A 209 -16.73 5.26 -5.79
CA PRO A 209 -16.56 6.39 -4.89
C PRO A 209 -15.23 7.12 -5.15
N VAL A 210 -15.22 8.41 -4.88
CA VAL A 210 -13.97 9.19 -4.83
C VAL A 210 -13.20 8.76 -3.59
N LEU A 211 -11.91 8.50 -3.76
CA LEU A 211 -11.06 7.90 -2.73
C LEU A 211 -10.11 8.92 -2.10
N GLY A 212 -9.78 8.71 -0.82
CA GLY A 212 -8.73 9.44 -0.14
C GLY A 212 -9.06 10.87 0.28
N LEU A 213 -10.35 11.23 0.32
CA LEU A 213 -10.80 12.57 0.71
C LEU A 213 -10.33 12.99 2.11
N CYS A 214 -10.19 12.03 3.02
CA CYS A 214 -9.72 12.30 4.39
C CYS A 214 -8.20 12.43 4.51
N LEU A 215 -7.43 11.87 3.59
CA LEU A 215 -5.96 11.81 3.72
C LEU A 215 -5.30 13.19 3.88
N PRO A 216 -5.69 14.25 3.15
CA PRO A 216 -5.11 15.59 3.34
C PRO A 216 -5.29 16.16 4.74
N ALA A 217 -6.37 15.75 5.43
CA ALA A 217 -6.71 16.23 6.78
C ALA A 217 -6.16 15.32 7.90
N MET A 218 -5.59 14.16 7.54
CA MET A 218 -5.01 13.26 8.53
C MET A 218 -3.73 13.85 9.12
N ARG A 219 -3.59 13.71 10.43
CA ARG A 219 -2.33 14.03 11.10
C ARG A 219 -1.27 13.02 10.67
N THR A 220 -0.15 13.53 10.18
CA THR A 220 1.02 12.74 9.81
C THR A 220 1.55 11.89 10.97
N LEU A 221 2.30 10.86 10.65
CA LEU A 221 2.98 10.01 11.62
C LEU A 221 4.32 10.63 12.08
N ALA A 222 5.14 11.07 11.15
CA ALA A 222 6.47 11.62 11.41
C ALA A 222 6.64 13.06 10.89
N LEU A 223 6.05 13.39 9.75
CA LEU A 223 6.16 14.72 9.16
C LEU A 223 5.48 15.78 10.04
N ARG A 224 5.91 17.03 9.90
CA ARG A 224 5.31 18.16 10.61
C ARG A 224 3.95 18.56 10.05
N SER A 225 3.73 18.34 8.74
CA SER A 225 2.47 18.59 8.05
C SER A 225 2.40 17.77 6.77
N ALA A 226 1.20 17.55 6.23
CA ALA A 226 0.99 16.90 4.94
C ALA A 226 1.69 17.63 3.78
N SER A 227 1.77 18.95 3.85
CA SER A 227 2.38 19.80 2.82
C SER A 227 3.89 20.02 2.95
N GLN A 228 4.56 19.40 3.95
CA GLN A 228 5.99 19.64 4.22
C GLN A 228 6.90 19.46 3.00
N PHE A 229 6.60 18.53 2.14
CA PHE A 229 7.38 18.20 0.94
C PHE A 229 6.53 18.24 -0.33
N ARG A 230 5.44 19.02 -0.35
CA ARG A 230 4.59 19.17 -1.51
C ARG A 230 5.42 19.61 -2.72
N PRO A 231 5.34 18.92 -3.88
CA PRO A 231 6.07 19.33 -5.09
C PRO A 231 5.47 20.60 -5.70
N ASP A 232 6.19 21.22 -6.67
CA ASP A 232 5.83 22.51 -7.25
C ASP A 232 4.61 22.47 -8.20
N GLY A 233 4.14 21.29 -8.58
CA GLY A 233 2.96 21.10 -9.43
C GLY A 233 3.26 20.39 -10.75
N PRO A 234 2.19 20.05 -11.52
CA PRO A 234 2.33 19.37 -12.81
C PRO A 234 2.92 20.31 -13.89
N ASN A 235 3.41 19.71 -14.98
CA ASN A 235 3.83 20.46 -16.16
C ASN A 235 2.70 21.33 -16.69
N ALA A 236 3.03 22.55 -17.16
CA ALA A 236 2.07 23.46 -17.78
C ALA A 236 1.48 22.83 -19.06
N LEU A 237 0.17 22.90 -19.24
CA LEU A 237 -0.54 22.26 -20.36
C LEU A 237 0.03 22.67 -21.73
N THR A 238 0.36 23.95 -21.91
CA THR A 238 0.93 24.51 -23.15
C THR A 238 2.42 24.20 -23.33
N GLY A 239 3.04 23.49 -22.37
CA GLY A 239 4.48 23.20 -22.40
C GLY A 239 4.80 21.93 -23.18
N ARG A 240 5.98 21.91 -23.81
CA ARG A 240 6.48 20.71 -24.51
C ARG A 240 6.63 19.50 -23.58
N ALA A 241 7.05 19.71 -22.33
CA ALA A 241 7.20 18.63 -21.35
C ALA A 241 5.87 17.91 -21.09
N TYR A 242 4.75 18.65 -21.06
CA TYR A 242 3.41 18.06 -20.96
C TYR A 242 3.06 17.28 -22.25
N ALA A 243 3.30 17.84 -23.43
CA ALA A 243 3.05 17.13 -24.68
C ALA A 243 3.85 15.83 -24.80
N ASP A 244 5.14 15.84 -24.40
CA ASP A 244 5.98 14.65 -24.33
C ASP A 244 5.40 13.59 -23.37
N ASP A 245 4.90 14.01 -22.20
CA ASP A 245 4.23 13.15 -21.22
C ASP A 245 2.92 12.54 -21.80
N VAL A 246 2.10 13.35 -22.47
CA VAL A 246 0.86 12.91 -23.13
C VAL A 246 1.17 11.88 -24.21
N GLY A 247 2.06 12.18 -25.15
CA GLY A 247 2.42 11.28 -26.24
C GLY A 247 3.00 9.95 -25.76
N GLN A 248 3.75 9.97 -24.63
CA GLN A 248 4.31 8.74 -24.04
C GLN A 248 3.21 7.85 -23.47
N VAL A 249 2.29 8.40 -22.66
CA VAL A 249 1.22 7.59 -22.05
C VAL A 249 0.14 7.23 -23.06
N GLU A 250 -0.10 8.07 -24.07
CA GLU A 250 -1.02 7.77 -25.18
C GLU A 250 -0.56 6.53 -25.94
N SER A 251 0.71 6.45 -26.30
CA SER A 251 1.28 5.32 -27.03
C SER A 251 1.40 4.05 -26.17
N LEU A 252 1.99 4.16 -24.97
CA LEU A 252 2.33 3.02 -24.13
C LEU A 252 1.24 2.59 -23.18
N GLY A 253 0.40 3.51 -22.70
CA GLY A 253 -0.59 3.28 -21.65
C GLY A 253 -1.95 2.76 -22.15
N ARG A 254 -2.22 2.85 -23.45
CA ARG A 254 -3.51 2.45 -24.02
C ARG A 254 -3.76 0.95 -23.96
N LEU A 255 -5.02 0.57 -23.89
CA LEU A 255 -5.46 -0.83 -23.79
C LEU A 255 -4.94 -1.68 -24.95
N ASP A 256 -5.06 -1.20 -26.17
CA ASP A 256 -4.71 -1.85 -27.43
C ASP A 256 -3.34 -1.39 -27.98
N SER A 257 -2.42 -0.99 -27.11
CA SER A 257 -1.08 -0.51 -27.50
C SER A 257 -0.33 -1.53 -28.37
N THR A 258 0.14 -1.10 -29.52
CA THR A 258 1.01 -1.88 -30.42
C THR A 258 2.50 -1.61 -30.19
N THR A 259 2.82 -0.62 -29.35
CA THR A 259 4.21 -0.22 -29.02
C THR A 259 4.68 -0.81 -27.68
N ARG A 260 3.75 -1.11 -26.75
CA ARG A 260 4.06 -1.73 -25.47
C ARG A 260 4.36 -3.22 -25.66
N SER A 261 5.54 -3.67 -25.21
CA SER A 261 5.91 -5.08 -25.27
C SER A 261 5.13 -5.93 -24.23
N PRO A 262 5.06 -7.27 -24.42
CA PRO A 262 4.47 -8.16 -23.42
C PRO A 262 5.15 -8.07 -22.04
N ALA A 263 6.47 -7.85 -21.98
CA ALA A 263 7.18 -7.66 -20.72
C ALA A 263 6.77 -6.37 -20.01
N GLN A 264 6.56 -5.30 -20.74
CA GLN A 264 6.04 -4.03 -20.21
C GLN A 264 4.56 -4.17 -19.77
N THR A 265 3.75 -4.94 -20.47
CA THR A 265 2.38 -5.27 -20.04
C THR A 265 2.40 -6.02 -18.70
N ASN A 266 3.27 -7.01 -18.54
CA ASN A 266 3.44 -7.71 -17.27
C ASN A 266 3.96 -6.80 -16.15
N GLN A 267 4.83 -5.84 -16.45
CA GLN A 267 5.28 -4.81 -15.51
C GLN A 267 4.13 -3.91 -15.06
N ALA A 268 3.33 -3.41 -16.00
CA ALA A 268 2.15 -2.62 -15.72
C ALA A 268 1.17 -3.37 -14.80
N LEU A 269 0.80 -4.59 -15.15
CA LEU A 269 -0.14 -5.42 -14.40
C LEU A 269 0.41 -5.79 -13.01
N PHE A 270 1.71 -6.06 -12.87
CA PHE A 270 2.31 -6.37 -11.58
C PHE A 270 2.04 -5.28 -10.53
N TRP A 271 2.10 -4.01 -10.94
CA TRP A 271 1.90 -2.84 -10.08
C TRP A 271 0.45 -2.31 -10.09
N THR A 272 -0.54 -3.11 -10.54
CA THR A 272 -1.97 -2.84 -10.32
C THR A 272 -2.52 -3.59 -9.10
N ASP A 273 -1.72 -4.41 -8.46
CA ASP A 273 -2.05 -5.06 -7.20
C ASP A 273 -2.08 -4.05 -6.03
N HIS A 274 -2.60 -4.48 -4.88
CA HIS A 274 -2.58 -3.68 -3.67
C HIS A 274 -1.14 -3.58 -3.13
N ASP A 275 -0.49 -2.44 -3.35
CA ASP A 275 0.92 -2.23 -3.06
C ASP A 275 1.28 -2.43 -1.58
N ILE A 276 0.38 -2.08 -0.63
CA ILE A 276 0.62 -2.31 0.80
C ILE A 276 0.80 -3.80 1.11
N ARG A 277 0.02 -4.68 0.45
CA ARG A 277 0.21 -6.12 0.56
C ARG A 277 1.55 -6.55 -0.03
N GLN A 278 1.88 -6.07 -1.24
CA GLN A 278 3.14 -6.41 -1.91
C GLN A 278 4.34 -6.05 -1.05
N TRP A 279 4.34 -4.83 -0.51
CA TRP A 279 5.42 -4.33 0.33
C TRP A 279 5.50 -5.05 1.67
N ASN A 280 4.38 -5.25 2.36
CA ASN A 280 4.38 -5.95 3.65
C ASN A 280 4.92 -7.38 3.50
N ASP A 281 4.40 -8.16 2.53
CA ASP A 281 4.83 -9.54 2.29
C ASP A 281 6.31 -9.57 1.87
N GLY A 282 6.77 -8.65 1.03
CA GLY A 282 8.17 -8.52 0.61
C GLY A 282 9.11 -8.19 1.76
N MET A 283 8.72 -7.27 2.65
CA MET A 283 9.50 -6.89 3.82
C MET A 283 9.58 -8.01 4.85
N LEU A 284 8.51 -8.78 5.05
CA LEU A 284 8.53 -9.97 5.90
C LEU A 284 9.50 -11.03 5.36
N GLY A 285 9.48 -11.26 4.04
CA GLY A 285 10.46 -12.11 3.37
C GLY A 285 11.90 -11.60 3.56
N LEU A 286 12.11 -10.31 3.42
CA LEU A 286 13.41 -9.67 3.60
C LEU A 286 13.92 -9.80 5.05
N ALA A 287 13.06 -9.58 6.06
CA ALA A 287 13.41 -9.78 7.47
C ALA A 287 13.87 -11.22 7.75
N HIS A 288 13.13 -12.19 7.19
CA HIS A 288 13.47 -13.61 7.29
C HIS A 288 14.81 -13.92 6.62
N ASP A 289 15.00 -13.50 5.37
CA ASP A 289 16.20 -13.79 4.57
C ASP A 289 17.48 -13.18 5.19
N ARG A 290 17.31 -12.07 5.91
CA ARG A 290 18.40 -11.38 6.62
C ARG A 290 18.61 -11.86 8.05
N GLY A 291 17.77 -12.77 8.57
CA GLY A 291 17.83 -13.27 9.94
C GLY A 291 17.68 -12.16 10.98
N LEU A 292 16.84 -11.15 10.70
CA LEU A 292 16.63 -10.05 11.62
C LEU A 292 15.99 -10.55 12.92
N ASP A 293 16.47 -10.06 14.04
CA ASP A 293 15.89 -10.36 15.36
C ASP A 293 14.53 -9.64 15.55
N LEU A 294 13.93 -9.82 16.74
CA LEU A 294 12.64 -9.23 17.09
C LEU A 294 12.63 -7.71 16.90
N VAL A 295 13.61 -7.02 17.51
CA VAL A 295 13.65 -5.55 17.52
C VAL A 295 14.02 -5.00 16.15
N GLN A 296 14.97 -5.64 15.48
CA GLN A 296 15.38 -5.27 14.12
C GLN A 296 14.23 -5.42 13.12
N SER A 297 13.48 -6.54 13.19
CA SER A 297 12.31 -6.77 12.33
C SER A 297 11.21 -5.73 12.57
N ALA A 298 10.88 -5.49 13.85
CA ALA A 298 9.89 -4.48 14.23
C ALA A 298 10.31 -3.07 13.79
N ARG A 299 11.59 -2.71 13.96
CA ARG A 299 12.16 -1.43 13.55
C ARG A 299 12.09 -1.23 12.04
N MET A 300 12.53 -2.20 11.26
CA MET A 300 12.51 -2.13 9.80
C MET A 300 11.09 -1.91 9.28
N LEU A 301 10.14 -2.71 9.75
CA LEU A 301 8.75 -2.61 9.33
C LEU A 301 8.11 -1.28 9.77
N ALA A 302 8.37 -0.83 11.00
CA ALA A 302 7.85 0.45 11.48
C ALA A 302 8.39 1.64 10.68
N MET A 303 9.71 1.69 10.42
CA MET A 303 10.31 2.72 9.58
C MET A 303 9.65 2.78 8.20
N ALA A 304 9.52 1.64 7.54
CA ALA A 304 8.97 1.54 6.19
C ALA A 304 7.47 1.90 6.14
N HIS A 305 6.66 1.39 7.07
CA HIS A 305 5.23 1.68 7.10
C HIS A 305 4.90 3.10 7.56
N VAL A 306 5.68 3.69 8.47
CA VAL A 306 5.53 5.09 8.84
C VAL A 306 5.90 6.01 7.67
N ALA A 307 7.00 5.74 6.97
CA ALA A 307 7.39 6.47 5.78
C ALA A 307 6.33 6.35 4.67
N GLY A 308 5.84 5.15 4.41
CA GLY A 308 4.78 4.90 3.42
C GLY A 308 3.46 5.60 3.78
N GLY A 309 3.05 5.56 5.05
CA GLY A 309 1.84 6.23 5.54
C GLY A 309 1.91 7.74 5.36
N ASP A 310 3.02 8.36 5.77
CA ASP A 310 3.22 9.80 5.60
C ASP A 310 3.36 10.22 4.14
N ALA A 311 4.00 9.39 3.32
CA ALA A 311 4.07 9.64 1.88
C ALA A 311 2.68 9.63 1.22
N MET A 312 1.77 8.75 1.67
CA MET A 312 0.38 8.76 1.18
C MET A 312 -0.40 9.99 1.64
N ILE A 313 -0.25 10.41 2.90
CA ILE A 313 -0.87 11.65 3.39
C ILE A 313 -0.38 12.85 2.57
N ALA A 314 0.93 12.99 2.38
CA ALA A 314 1.53 14.09 1.63
C ALA A 314 1.19 14.04 0.14
N CYS A 315 1.12 12.84 -0.44
CA CYS A 315 0.73 12.65 -1.84
C CYS A 315 -0.72 13.08 -2.08
N PHE A 316 -1.65 12.69 -1.19
CA PHE A 316 -3.06 13.05 -1.33
C PHE A 316 -3.32 14.52 -1.00
N ASP A 317 -2.54 15.13 -0.10
CA ASP A 317 -2.51 16.58 0.06
C ASP A 317 -2.18 17.29 -1.26
N ALA A 318 -1.12 16.86 -1.95
CA ALA A 318 -0.77 17.40 -3.25
C ALA A 318 -1.84 17.10 -4.32
N LYS A 319 -2.42 15.90 -4.35
CA LYS A 319 -3.47 15.54 -5.30
C LYS A 319 -4.68 16.47 -5.23
N TYR A 320 -5.21 16.69 -4.04
CA TYR A 320 -6.36 17.57 -3.81
C TYR A 320 -5.99 19.06 -3.70
N HIS A 321 -4.70 19.39 -3.78
CA HIS A 321 -4.23 20.76 -3.99
C HIS A 321 -4.19 21.14 -5.47
N TYR A 322 -3.67 20.23 -6.32
CA TYR A 322 -3.47 20.51 -7.75
C TYR A 322 -4.64 20.08 -8.62
N TRP A 323 -5.46 19.13 -8.24
CA TRP A 323 -6.64 18.66 -8.98
C TRP A 323 -6.35 18.26 -10.42
N PHE A 324 -5.17 17.78 -10.72
CA PHE A 324 -4.72 17.53 -12.09
C PHE A 324 -5.45 16.35 -12.72
N TRP A 325 -5.87 16.52 -13.98
CA TRP A 325 -6.59 15.52 -14.73
C TRP A 325 -5.77 14.29 -15.09
N ARG A 326 -6.44 13.16 -15.29
CA ARG A 326 -5.86 11.87 -15.65
C ARG A 326 -5.71 11.72 -17.16
N PRO A 327 -4.82 10.81 -17.65
CA PRO A 327 -4.69 10.51 -19.09
C PRO A 327 -6.02 10.16 -19.75
N TYR A 328 -6.92 9.42 -19.08
CA TYR A 328 -8.26 9.09 -19.62
C TYR A 328 -9.17 10.32 -19.87
N GLN A 329 -8.87 11.46 -19.27
CA GLN A 329 -9.54 12.75 -19.52
C GLN A 329 -8.72 13.61 -20.48
N ALA A 330 -7.41 13.72 -20.25
CA ALA A 330 -6.53 14.59 -21.00
C ALA A 330 -6.44 14.19 -22.48
N ILE A 331 -6.23 12.91 -22.78
CA ILE A 331 -6.03 12.46 -24.16
C ILE A 331 -7.28 12.66 -25.02
N PRO A 332 -8.51 12.25 -24.59
CA PRO A 332 -9.71 12.55 -25.38
C PRO A 332 -10.07 14.02 -25.52
N LEU A 333 -9.55 14.89 -24.64
CA LEU A 333 -9.82 16.33 -24.59
C LEU A 333 -8.60 17.18 -24.99
N ALA A 334 -7.57 16.60 -25.58
CA ALA A 334 -6.31 17.29 -25.87
C ALA A 334 -6.49 18.53 -26.77
N ASP A 335 -7.50 18.56 -27.63
CA ASP A 335 -7.82 19.75 -28.44
C ASP A 335 -8.24 20.95 -27.58
N THR A 336 -8.43 20.83 -26.28
CA THR A 336 -8.86 21.88 -25.36
C THR A 336 -7.75 22.44 -24.49
N ASP A 337 -6.52 21.87 -24.53
CA ASP A 337 -5.42 22.21 -23.63
C ASP A 337 -4.54 23.37 -24.14
N ASP A 338 -4.88 23.95 -25.27
CA ASP A 338 -4.13 25.01 -25.96
C ASP A 338 -2.69 24.63 -26.31
N ASN A 339 -2.42 23.34 -26.47
CA ASN A 339 -1.09 22.83 -26.83
C ASN A 339 -1.08 22.30 -28.29
N PRO A 340 -0.34 22.94 -29.21
CA PRO A 340 -0.32 22.50 -30.61
C PRO A 340 0.41 21.15 -30.83
N ASP A 341 1.13 20.66 -29.83
CA ASP A 341 1.89 19.40 -29.90
C ASP A 341 1.08 18.20 -29.33
N THR A 342 -0.16 18.41 -28.89
CA THR A 342 -1.10 17.37 -28.47
C THR A 342 -2.28 17.28 -29.46
N ALA A 343 -2.92 16.11 -29.55
CA ALA A 343 -4.09 15.89 -30.39
C ALA A 343 -5.07 14.95 -29.69
N ALA A 344 -6.39 15.22 -29.84
CA ALA A 344 -7.41 14.41 -29.19
C ALA A 344 -7.53 13.01 -29.81
N ASP A 345 -7.47 11.97 -28.98
CA ASP A 345 -7.89 10.60 -29.32
C ASP A 345 -9.10 10.21 -28.46
N THR A 346 -10.30 10.39 -28.99
CA THR A 346 -11.56 10.09 -28.30
C THR A 346 -11.81 8.58 -28.11
N THR A 347 -10.97 7.72 -28.71
CA THR A 347 -11.06 6.26 -28.60
C THR A 347 -10.10 5.69 -27.55
N TRP A 348 -9.20 6.53 -27.02
CA TRP A 348 -8.18 6.10 -26.08
C TRP A 348 -8.77 5.59 -24.76
N GLN A 349 -8.30 4.43 -24.35
CA GLN A 349 -8.62 3.82 -23.05
C GLN A 349 -7.35 3.30 -22.38
N PRO A 350 -7.20 3.46 -21.06
CA PRO A 350 -6.06 2.92 -20.32
C PRO A 350 -6.09 1.39 -20.26
N LEU A 351 -4.92 0.76 -20.12
CA LEU A 351 -4.80 -0.69 -19.94
C LEU A 351 -5.55 -1.18 -18.70
N GLY A 352 -5.59 -0.41 -17.63
CA GLY A 352 -6.26 -0.79 -16.38
C GLY A 352 -7.38 0.17 -15.98
N ALA A 353 -8.19 -0.22 -15.00
CA ALA A 353 -9.22 0.65 -14.44
C ALA A 353 -8.59 1.77 -13.60
N THR A 354 -8.74 3.01 -14.06
CA THR A 354 -8.14 4.18 -13.40
C THR A 354 -8.79 4.46 -12.05
N PRO A 355 -8.02 4.61 -10.96
CA PRO A 355 -8.55 4.96 -9.65
C PRO A 355 -9.22 6.34 -9.62
N ASN A 356 -10.29 6.46 -8.83
CA ASN A 356 -11.13 7.67 -8.78
C ASN A 356 -10.59 8.73 -7.79
N PHE A 357 -9.49 9.38 -8.16
CA PHE A 357 -8.87 10.54 -7.47
C PHE A 357 -7.92 11.28 -8.43
N PRO A 358 -7.55 12.56 -8.14
CA PRO A 358 -6.69 13.35 -9.01
C PRO A 358 -5.35 12.68 -9.37
N GLU A 359 -4.79 13.07 -10.50
CA GLU A 359 -3.65 12.41 -11.10
C GLU A 359 -2.34 12.66 -10.32
N TYR A 360 -1.96 13.93 -10.10
CA TYR A 360 -0.64 14.39 -9.69
C TYR A 360 -0.49 14.59 -8.18
N PRO A 361 0.62 14.14 -7.59
CA PRO A 361 1.64 13.21 -8.09
C PRO A 361 1.20 11.74 -8.00
N SER A 362 1.98 10.79 -8.55
CA SER A 362 1.67 9.35 -8.52
C SER A 362 1.76 8.74 -7.13
N ALA A 363 0.65 8.19 -6.61
CA ALA A 363 0.61 7.62 -5.25
C ALA A 363 1.52 6.39 -5.08
N HIS A 364 1.60 5.51 -6.10
CA HIS A 364 2.49 4.36 -6.06
C HIS A 364 3.97 4.78 -6.03
N ALA A 365 4.34 5.83 -6.77
CA ALA A 365 5.69 6.38 -6.75
C ALA A 365 6.02 7.00 -5.38
N CYS A 366 5.10 7.79 -4.81
CA CYS A 366 5.25 8.37 -3.47
C CYS A 366 5.50 7.29 -2.41
N HIS A 367 4.59 6.32 -2.33
CA HIS A 367 4.63 5.26 -1.33
C HIS A 367 5.87 4.36 -1.50
N SER A 368 6.05 3.78 -2.70
CA SER A 368 7.13 2.83 -2.92
C SER A 368 8.52 3.46 -2.71
N THR A 369 8.69 4.71 -3.13
CA THR A 369 9.98 5.39 -2.92
C THR A 369 10.20 5.71 -1.45
N ALA A 370 9.18 6.10 -0.69
CA ALA A 370 9.33 6.33 0.75
C ALA A 370 9.71 5.05 1.50
N VAL A 371 9.11 3.92 1.15
CA VAL A 371 9.48 2.60 1.69
C VAL A 371 10.92 2.25 1.32
N VAL A 372 11.31 2.43 0.06
CA VAL A 372 12.69 2.18 -0.42
C VAL A 372 13.71 3.00 0.35
N GLU A 373 13.50 4.30 0.53
CA GLU A 373 14.43 5.17 1.25
C GLU A 373 14.51 4.83 2.75
N ALA A 374 13.39 4.42 3.36
CA ALA A 374 13.38 3.93 4.75
C ALA A 374 14.20 2.63 4.89
N LEU A 375 14.07 1.70 3.93
CA LEU A 375 14.87 0.47 3.89
C LEU A 375 16.35 0.75 3.60
N ASP A 376 16.66 1.69 2.69
CA ASP A 376 18.04 2.12 2.41
C ASP A 376 18.70 2.67 3.69
N GLY A 377 17.99 3.55 4.41
CA GLY A 377 18.44 4.07 5.71
C GLY A 377 18.59 2.98 6.79
N PHE A 378 17.70 1.99 6.81
CA PHE A 378 17.78 0.87 7.77
C PHE A 378 19.00 -0.02 7.52
N PHE A 379 19.27 -0.38 6.26
CA PHE A 379 20.38 -1.27 5.87
C PHE A 379 21.71 -0.54 5.65
N GLY A 380 21.71 0.79 5.63
CA GLY A 380 22.89 1.60 5.36
C GLY A 380 23.36 1.52 3.90
N GLY A 381 22.43 1.28 2.96
CA GLY A 381 22.71 1.27 1.53
C GLY A 381 21.74 0.47 0.67
N ASP A 382 21.73 0.81 -0.60
CA ASP A 382 20.82 0.36 -1.65
C ASP A 382 21.02 -1.11 -2.09
N LYS A 383 22.17 -1.74 -1.79
CA LYS A 383 22.49 -3.12 -2.25
C LYS A 383 21.77 -4.18 -1.41
N VAL A 384 20.46 -4.17 -1.46
CA VAL A 384 19.57 -5.09 -0.75
C VAL A 384 18.76 -5.87 -1.77
N ARG A 385 18.84 -7.21 -1.70
CA ARG A 385 18.00 -8.08 -2.53
C ARG A 385 16.60 -8.11 -1.94
N LEU A 386 15.60 -7.71 -2.73
CA LEU A 386 14.20 -7.70 -2.35
C LEU A 386 13.39 -8.50 -3.37
N THR A 387 12.48 -9.34 -2.91
CA THR A 387 11.52 -10.06 -3.74
C THR A 387 10.11 -9.60 -3.41
N LEU A 388 9.37 -9.18 -4.44
CA LEU A 388 7.97 -8.79 -4.35
C LEU A 388 7.10 -9.73 -5.16
N THR A 389 5.83 -9.88 -4.75
CA THR A 389 4.86 -10.73 -5.44
C THR A 389 3.63 -9.92 -5.87
N GLY A 390 3.18 -10.09 -7.12
CA GLY A 390 1.97 -9.50 -7.66
C GLY A 390 0.88 -10.54 -7.89
N ARG A 391 -0.38 -10.15 -7.68
CA ARG A 391 -1.56 -11.03 -7.81
C ARG A 391 -2.64 -10.43 -8.71
N ALA A 392 -2.32 -9.37 -9.44
CA ALA A 392 -3.29 -8.68 -10.27
C ALA A 392 -3.96 -9.63 -11.28
N PRO A 393 -5.25 -9.42 -11.59
CA PRO A 393 -5.93 -10.15 -12.66
C PRO A 393 -5.20 -9.97 -13.99
N GLY A 394 -5.13 -11.04 -14.78
CA GLY A 394 -4.44 -11.04 -16.08
C GLY A 394 -2.92 -11.16 -16.01
N LEU A 395 -2.30 -11.05 -14.81
CA LEU A 395 -0.86 -11.23 -14.66
C LEU A 395 -0.50 -12.73 -14.75
N PRO A 396 0.33 -13.16 -15.73
CA PRO A 396 0.75 -14.56 -15.85
C PRO A 396 1.51 -15.04 -14.60
N ASN A 397 1.36 -16.31 -14.23
CA ASN A 397 2.05 -16.87 -13.06
C ASN A 397 3.56 -16.64 -13.07
N ALA A 398 4.19 -16.79 -14.24
CA ALA A 398 5.63 -16.56 -14.41
C ALA A 398 6.07 -15.12 -14.16
N ALA A 399 5.14 -14.15 -14.22
CA ALA A 399 5.42 -12.72 -14.01
C ALA A 399 5.01 -12.24 -12.61
N ARG A 400 4.49 -13.12 -11.76
CA ARG A 400 4.00 -12.77 -10.41
C ARG A 400 5.10 -12.53 -9.39
N VAL A 401 6.33 -12.89 -9.69
CA VAL A 401 7.48 -12.71 -8.77
C VAL A 401 8.51 -11.82 -9.45
N ARG A 402 8.89 -10.75 -8.76
CA ARG A 402 9.98 -9.85 -9.17
C ARG A 402 11.03 -9.77 -8.10
N THR A 403 12.28 -9.98 -8.47
CA THR A 403 13.43 -9.88 -7.56
C THR A 403 14.34 -8.76 -8.03
N TYR A 404 14.59 -7.83 -7.15
CA TYR A 404 15.46 -6.67 -7.34
C TYR A 404 16.78 -6.90 -6.61
N ARG A 405 17.88 -6.47 -7.18
CA ARG A 405 19.21 -6.53 -6.54
C ARG A 405 19.54 -5.27 -5.78
N ARG A 406 18.87 -4.20 -6.11
CA ARG A 406 18.95 -2.88 -5.48
C ARG A 406 17.58 -2.36 -5.20
N LEU A 407 17.43 -1.67 -4.07
CA LEU A 407 16.14 -1.09 -3.66
C LEU A 407 15.63 -0.06 -4.67
N HIS A 408 16.51 0.82 -5.18
CA HIS A 408 16.12 1.85 -6.15
C HIS A 408 15.77 1.30 -7.56
N ASP A 409 16.03 0.04 -7.85
CA ASP A 409 15.51 -0.57 -9.08
C ASP A 409 13.99 -0.80 -9.00
N VAL A 410 13.44 -0.95 -7.78
CA VAL A 410 11.99 -0.99 -7.55
C VAL A 410 11.34 0.34 -7.93
N VAL A 411 11.94 1.46 -7.55
CA VAL A 411 11.43 2.81 -7.88
C VAL A 411 11.29 2.99 -9.39
N LYS A 412 12.35 2.64 -10.14
CA LYS A 412 12.32 2.71 -11.62
C LYS A 412 11.24 1.83 -12.22
N ASP A 413 11.05 0.64 -11.65
CA ASP A 413 10.05 -0.32 -12.12
C ASP A 413 8.62 0.19 -11.86
N VAL A 414 8.36 0.79 -10.70
CA VAL A 414 7.09 1.42 -10.34
C VAL A 414 6.78 2.59 -11.25
N ASP A 415 7.73 3.54 -11.39
CA ASP A 415 7.54 4.76 -12.18
C ASP A 415 7.12 4.43 -13.62
N TRP A 416 7.79 3.46 -14.26
CA TRP A 416 7.41 3.03 -15.59
C TRP A 416 6.06 2.30 -15.62
N ALA A 417 5.79 1.46 -14.64
CA ALA A 417 4.56 0.69 -14.60
C ALA A 417 3.30 1.58 -14.61
N ARG A 418 3.38 2.77 -14.02
CA ARG A 418 2.24 3.70 -13.94
C ARG A 418 1.94 4.38 -15.28
N VAL A 419 2.95 4.69 -16.07
CA VAL A 419 2.82 5.13 -17.47
C VAL A 419 2.27 3.98 -18.32
N LEU A 420 2.86 2.80 -18.22
CA LEU A 420 2.50 1.61 -19.00
C LEU A 420 1.06 1.14 -18.78
N VAL A 421 0.48 1.37 -17.61
CA VAL A 421 -0.91 1.03 -17.32
C VAL A 421 -1.90 2.14 -17.74
N GLY A 422 -1.40 3.32 -18.12
CA GLY A 422 -2.21 4.46 -18.58
C GLY A 422 -2.82 5.28 -17.44
N PHE A 423 -2.23 5.27 -16.24
CA PHE A 423 -2.79 5.96 -15.07
C PHE A 423 -2.16 7.31 -14.79
N HIS A 424 -0.88 7.47 -15.15
CA HIS A 424 -0.06 8.62 -14.77
C HIS A 424 0.79 9.10 -15.94
N PHE A 425 1.06 10.39 -15.94
CA PHE A 425 2.10 11.03 -16.74
C PHE A 425 3.48 10.78 -16.14
N ARG A 426 4.52 10.74 -16.97
CA ARG A 426 5.89 10.47 -16.53
C ARG A 426 6.36 11.45 -15.45
N ASN A 427 6.06 12.73 -15.61
CA ASN A 427 6.38 13.77 -14.63
C ASN A 427 5.77 13.46 -13.25
N SER A 428 4.52 13.00 -13.21
CA SER A 428 3.84 12.69 -11.94
C SER A 428 4.48 11.52 -11.19
N ASP A 429 5.07 10.56 -11.89
CA ASP A 429 5.80 9.47 -11.27
C ASP A 429 7.14 9.97 -10.71
N LEU A 430 7.88 10.79 -11.45
CA LEU A 430 9.15 11.37 -11.01
C LEU A 430 8.99 12.29 -9.80
N GLU A 431 7.95 13.12 -9.79
CA GLU A 431 7.63 13.99 -8.66
C GLU A 431 7.11 13.21 -7.46
N GLY A 432 6.32 12.15 -7.69
CA GLY A 432 5.93 11.21 -6.65
C GLY A 432 7.15 10.55 -6.00
N SER A 433 8.10 10.08 -6.81
CA SER A 433 9.35 9.50 -6.31
C SER A 433 10.23 10.53 -5.58
N THR A 434 10.23 11.78 -6.03
CA THR A 434 10.95 12.87 -5.35
C THR A 434 10.34 13.18 -3.98
N LEU A 435 9.01 13.25 -3.88
CA LEU A 435 8.30 13.40 -2.61
C LEU A 435 8.58 12.21 -1.69
N GLY A 436 8.40 10.98 -2.19
CA GLY A 436 8.66 9.76 -1.42
C GLY A 436 10.08 9.70 -0.87
N ARG A 437 11.08 10.10 -1.66
CA ARG A 437 12.48 10.17 -1.23
C ARG A 437 12.68 11.11 -0.05
N LYS A 438 12.08 12.31 -0.10
CA LYS A 438 12.18 13.29 1.00
C LYS A 438 11.53 12.75 2.27
N VAL A 439 10.37 12.10 2.15
CA VAL A 439 9.63 11.52 3.28
C VAL A 439 10.40 10.34 3.90
N GLY A 440 10.83 9.38 3.08
CA GLY A 440 11.53 8.18 3.57
C GLY A 440 12.83 8.52 4.30
N ARG A 441 13.63 9.44 3.74
CA ARG A 441 14.85 9.95 4.41
C ARG A 441 14.53 10.66 5.71
N TYR A 442 13.51 11.52 5.72
CA TYR A 442 13.12 12.23 6.93
C TYR A 442 12.77 11.26 8.07
N VAL A 443 12.03 10.20 7.78
CA VAL A 443 11.72 9.16 8.79
C VAL A 443 12.99 8.43 9.24
N ALA A 444 13.84 8.01 8.30
CA ALA A 444 15.08 7.30 8.60
C ALA A 444 16.04 8.14 9.47
N ASP A 445 16.10 9.45 9.25
CA ASP A 445 17.02 10.34 9.95
C ASP A 445 16.52 10.77 11.34
N HIS A 446 15.21 10.82 11.57
CA HIS A 446 14.64 11.43 12.78
C HIS A 446 13.93 10.46 13.72
N TYR A 447 13.53 9.28 13.24
CA TYR A 447 12.75 8.33 14.05
C TYR A 447 13.45 6.97 14.15
N PHE A 448 13.07 6.19 15.13
CA PHE A 448 13.57 4.82 15.33
C PHE A 448 15.09 4.74 15.55
N GLN A 449 15.67 5.77 16.11
CA GLN A 449 17.12 5.89 16.31
C GLN A 449 17.61 5.04 17.48
N PRO A 450 18.87 4.52 17.45
CA PRO A 450 19.44 3.84 18.59
C PRO A 450 19.48 4.75 19.81
N VAL A 451 19.39 4.16 21.00
CA VAL A 451 19.76 4.85 22.25
C VAL A 451 21.27 4.95 22.27
N GLY A 452 21.81 6.16 22.42
CA GLY A 452 23.23 6.42 22.48
C GLY A 452 23.87 5.87 23.76
#